data_cd008d49a740eb1877342fbad53ce4ac
#
_entry.id   cd008d49a740eb1877342fbad53ce4ac
#
_cell.length_a   1.000
_cell.length_b   1.000
_cell.length_c   1.000
_cell.angle_alpha   90.00
_cell.angle_beta   90.00
_cell.angle_gamma   90.00
#
_symmetry.space_group_name_H-M   'P 1'
#
loop_
_entity.id
_entity.type
_entity.pdbx_description
1 polymer ?
#
loop_
_entity_poly.entity_id
_entity_poly.type
_entity_poly.pdbx_seq_one_letter_code
_entity_poly.pdbx_strand_id
1 'polypeptide(L)'
;MSNQYNIDVDKLKEKAIEIYNEVYAPKFGDKYLQDFIDEVIKYCLNLLQNRELNNDSTQSEKLHDITVKNILSPTYNGKAIEALAQARTIGEFDPLSRIIKIQGINIFSPNSVKTIGVGTAKIFRYAVTAFTKLNHPNTPSNKIKLRVYLDLNDYAQANGQDITLSEKRRNFRRKIKNDLEKLKQAGVSGEEKIQGKPRRYVGLNYIGKYDIKGDSIMVEFTLGMAEYLVSLPMISYPRSLYSLSDNDANTFAMAEILCRQNSIDNNVLRGTHGRLRIETILKYLSFPTYDELQEKNNIRRWREYVKSPFENCLEKLYQCGFLKDYRYAHDGGGAELTDEEAANINSYGEFVSLILWYELNGFDDTATRAKAITEKRAEKMKKLTQARRKKKSNTDNQ
;
A
#
# COMPACT_ATOMS: atom_id res chain seq x y z
N MET A 1 -30.58 -6.29 -31.11
CA MET A 1 -29.64 -7.22 -31.78
C MET A 1 -28.42 -7.35 -30.88
N SER A 2 -28.34 -8.45 -30.13
CA SER A 2 -27.27 -8.71 -29.19
C SER A 2 -26.05 -9.23 -29.95
N ASN A 3 -25.06 -8.41 -30.18
CA ASN A 3 -23.73 -8.88 -30.57
C ASN A 3 -23.08 -9.57 -29.37
N GLN A 4 -23.36 -10.86 -29.16
CA GLN A 4 -22.56 -11.71 -28.31
C GLN A 4 -21.16 -11.84 -28.96
N TYR A 5 -20.18 -11.17 -28.39
CA TYR A 5 -18.78 -11.44 -28.72
C TYR A 5 -18.47 -12.88 -28.27
N ASN A 6 -18.40 -13.77 -29.26
CA ASN A 6 -18.00 -15.16 -29.03
C ASN A 6 -16.50 -15.14 -28.74
N ILE A 7 -16.14 -15.16 -27.45
CA ILE A 7 -14.73 -15.20 -27.03
C ILE A 7 -14.29 -16.64 -27.17
N ASP A 8 -13.29 -16.84 -27.98
CA ASP A 8 -12.59 -18.11 -28.07
C ASP A 8 -11.66 -18.23 -26.85
N VAL A 9 -12.19 -18.85 -25.79
CA VAL A 9 -11.46 -19.06 -24.53
C VAL A 9 -10.22 -19.91 -24.75
N ASP A 10 -10.25 -20.81 -25.74
CA ASP A 10 -9.12 -21.68 -26.03
C ASP A 10 -7.96 -20.89 -26.67
N LYS A 11 -8.26 -19.95 -27.56
CA LYS A 11 -7.24 -19.02 -28.07
C LYS A 11 -6.67 -18.09 -27.00
N LEU A 12 -7.47 -17.69 -26.02
CA LEU A 12 -6.95 -16.94 -24.88
C LEU A 12 -6.00 -17.76 -24.01
N LYS A 13 -6.32 -19.04 -23.79
CA LYS A 13 -5.43 -19.98 -23.09
C LYS A 13 -4.12 -20.18 -23.81
N GLU A 14 -4.17 -20.46 -25.12
CA GLU A 14 -2.96 -20.61 -25.95
C GLU A 14 -2.06 -19.38 -25.84
N LYS A 15 -2.64 -18.18 -25.96
CA LYS A 15 -1.89 -16.93 -25.85
C LYS A 15 -1.34 -16.67 -24.45
N ALA A 16 -2.07 -17.05 -23.41
CA ALA A 16 -1.59 -16.98 -22.03
C ALA A 16 -0.41 -17.94 -21.80
N ILE A 17 -0.46 -19.14 -22.33
CA ILE A 17 0.63 -20.14 -22.28
C ILE A 17 1.87 -19.59 -23.00
N GLU A 18 1.71 -19.05 -24.20
CA GLU A 18 2.80 -18.44 -24.96
C GLU A 18 3.50 -17.35 -24.16
N ILE A 19 2.74 -16.38 -23.62
CA ILE A 19 3.27 -15.28 -22.79
C ILE A 19 3.96 -15.81 -21.52
N TYR A 20 3.37 -16.83 -20.88
CA TYR A 20 3.96 -17.44 -19.70
C TYR A 20 5.31 -18.06 -20.02
N ASN A 21 5.38 -18.87 -21.08
CA ASN A 21 6.59 -19.56 -21.47
C ASN A 21 7.71 -18.60 -21.89
N GLU A 22 7.38 -17.51 -22.57
CA GLU A 22 8.38 -16.50 -22.96
C GLU A 22 8.90 -15.66 -21.79
N VAL A 23 8.00 -15.25 -20.87
CA VAL A 23 8.32 -14.23 -19.88
C VAL A 23 8.55 -14.80 -18.48
N TYR A 24 7.80 -15.82 -18.10
CA TYR A 24 7.75 -16.33 -16.72
C TYR A 24 8.36 -17.70 -16.53
N ALA A 25 8.19 -18.64 -17.47
CA ALA A 25 8.73 -19.98 -17.36
C ALA A 25 10.26 -20.02 -17.21
N PRO A 26 11.07 -19.15 -17.87
CA PRO A 26 12.51 -19.11 -17.66
C PRO A 26 12.91 -18.80 -16.21
N LYS A 27 11.99 -18.24 -15.40
CA LYS A 27 12.24 -17.81 -14.02
C LYS A 27 11.60 -18.70 -12.97
N PHE A 28 10.48 -19.31 -13.29
CA PHE A 28 9.63 -19.99 -12.32
C PHE A 28 9.31 -21.44 -12.69
N GLY A 29 9.74 -21.91 -13.86
CA GLY A 29 9.29 -23.16 -14.42
C GLY A 29 7.76 -23.19 -14.57
N ASP A 30 7.17 -24.36 -14.71
CA ASP A 30 5.73 -24.52 -14.92
C ASP A 30 4.89 -24.40 -13.65
N LYS A 31 5.53 -24.13 -12.51
CA LYS A 31 4.89 -24.17 -11.19
C LYS A 31 3.68 -23.25 -11.05
N TYR A 32 3.61 -22.15 -11.81
CA TYR A 32 2.55 -21.13 -11.74
C TYR A 32 1.78 -20.97 -13.04
N LEU A 33 1.99 -21.85 -13.99
CA LEU A 33 1.39 -21.76 -15.34
C LEU A 33 -0.15 -21.73 -15.25
N GLN A 34 -0.74 -22.65 -14.49
CA GLN A 34 -2.20 -22.74 -14.39
C GLN A 34 -2.81 -21.51 -13.71
N ASP A 35 -2.22 -21.04 -12.61
CA ASP A 35 -2.67 -19.83 -11.91
C ASP A 35 -2.60 -18.60 -12.83
N PHE A 36 -1.56 -18.50 -13.66
CA PHE A 36 -1.41 -17.41 -14.63
C PHE A 36 -2.47 -17.47 -15.73
N ILE A 37 -2.75 -18.64 -16.28
CA ILE A 37 -3.77 -18.84 -17.30
C ILE A 37 -5.15 -18.43 -16.75
N ASP A 38 -5.49 -18.89 -15.56
CA ASP A 38 -6.78 -18.60 -14.92
C ASP A 38 -6.97 -17.10 -14.67
N GLU A 39 -5.91 -16.41 -14.24
CA GLU A 39 -5.96 -14.95 -14.03
C GLU A 39 -6.08 -14.18 -15.36
N VAL A 40 -5.39 -14.60 -16.43
CA VAL A 40 -5.50 -13.95 -17.75
C VAL A 40 -6.90 -14.12 -18.33
N ILE A 41 -7.47 -15.32 -18.28
CA ILE A 41 -8.84 -15.58 -18.76
C ILE A 41 -9.85 -14.73 -17.99
N LYS A 42 -9.77 -14.74 -16.66
CA LYS A 42 -10.63 -13.96 -15.78
C LYS A 42 -10.54 -12.46 -16.07
N TYR A 43 -9.34 -11.95 -16.31
CA TYR A 43 -9.11 -10.54 -16.70
C TYR A 43 -9.80 -10.22 -18.03
N CYS A 44 -9.64 -11.05 -19.07
CA CYS A 44 -10.24 -10.83 -20.36
C CYS A 44 -11.77 -10.87 -20.32
N LEU A 45 -12.35 -11.84 -19.59
CA LEU A 45 -13.80 -11.93 -19.41
C LEU A 45 -14.39 -10.71 -18.73
N ASN A 46 -13.70 -10.19 -17.70
CA ASN A 46 -14.16 -9.01 -16.98
C ASN A 46 -14.02 -7.71 -17.79
N LEU A 47 -12.96 -7.58 -18.60
CA LEU A 47 -12.83 -6.44 -19.52
C LEU A 47 -14.03 -6.34 -20.49
N LEU A 48 -14.58 -7.46 -20.90
CA LEU A 48 -15.71 -7.52 -21.81
C LEU A 48 -17.03 -7.19 -21.10
N GLN A 49 -17.24 -7.73 -19.91
CA GLN A 49 -18.40 -7.39 -19.08
C GLN A 49 -18.39 -5.90 -18.69
N ASN A 50 -17.22 -5.32 -18.40
CA ASN A 50 -17.09 -3.89 -18.10
C ASN A 50 -17.26 -2.99 -19.35
N ARG A 51 -16.99 -3.49 -20.58
CA ARG A 51 -17.29 -2.74 -21.80
C ARG A 51 -18.81 -2.59 -22.02
N GLU A 52 -19.59 -3.59 -21.69
CA GLU A 52 -21.06 -3.50 -21.78
C GLU A 52 -21.64 -2.53 -20.75
N LEU A 53 -21.08 -2.50 -19.52
CA LEU A 53 -21.50 -1.59 -18.45
C LEU A 53 -21.08 -0.12 -18.70
N ASN A 54 -19.99 0.12 -19.46
CA ASN A 54 -19.48 1.48 -19.72
C ASN A 54 -20.05 2.12 -20.98
N ASN A 55 -20.80 1.40 -21.82
CA ASN A 55 -21.45 2.00 -22.99
C ASN A 55 -22.72 2.81 -22.66
N ASP A 56 -23.24 2.70 -21.43
CA ASP A 56 -24.45 3.40 -21.00
C ASP A 56 -24.24 4.67 -20.16
N SER A 57 -23.00 5.05 -19.87
CA SER A 57 -22.72 6.26 -19.08
C SER A 57 -21.83 7.26 -19.81
N THR A 58 -22.40 8.00 -20.77
CA THR A 58 -21.90 9.30 -21.24
C THR A 58 -22.15 10.43 -20.21
N GLN A 59 -22.27 10.13 -18.95
CA GLN A 59 -22.17 11.13 -17.90
C GLN A 59 -20.74 11.14 -17.41
N SER A 60 -19.95 12.13 -17.85
CA SER A 60 -18.79 12.58 -17.09
C SER A 60 -19.31 12.99 -15.70
N GLU A 61 -19.40 12.06 -14.78
CA GLU A 61 -19.48 12.40 -13.37
C GLU A 61 -18.27 13.28 -13.12
N LYS A 62 -18.54 14.57 -13.06
CA LYS A 62 -17.57 15.57 -12.64
C LYS A 62 -17.08 15.11 -11.27
N LEU A 63 -15.89 14.58 -11.25
CA LEU A 63 -15.20 14.16 -10.03
C LEU A 63 -14.86 15.37 -9.16
N HIS A 64 -15.86 16.20 -8.85
CA HIS A 64 -15.69 17.38 -8.01
C HIS A 64 -15.50 17.06 -6.53
N ASP A 65 -15.59 15.78 -6.11
CA ASP A 65 -15.58 15.45 -4.68
C ASP A 65 -14.58 14.38 -4.23
N ILE A 66 -13.55 14.07 -5.03
CA ILE A 66 -12.38 13.39 -4.47
C ILE A 66 -11.35 14.42 -3.97
N THR A 67 -11.79 15.53 -3.48
CA THR A 67 -10.98 16.36 -2.61
C THR A 67 -10.79 15.56 -1.33
N VAL A 68 -9.57 15.11 -1.09
CA VAL A 68 -9.17 14.54 0.21
C VAL A 68 -9.20 15.71 1.21
N LYS A 69 -10.40 16.23 1.49
CA LYS A 69 -10.61 17.31 2.47
C LYS A 69 -10.36 16.84 3.88
N ASN A 70 -10.42 15.53 4.12
CA ASN A 70 -10.22 14.98 5.45
C ASN A 70 -8.72 14.74 5.69
N ILE A 71 -8.28 15.07 6.88
CA ILE A 71 -6.93 14.80 7.39
C ILE A 71 -6.58 13.31 7.22
N LEU A 72 -7.56 12.44 7.39
CA LEU A 72 -7.47 11.00 7.20
C LEU A 72 -8.40 10.52 6.09
N SER A 73 -7.90 9.63 5.23
CA SER A 73 -8.70 8.96 4.20
C SER A 73 -8.65 7.45 4.37
N PRO A 74 -9.78 6.73 4.28
CA PRO A 74 -9.76 5.27 4.26
C PRO A 74 -9.09 4.79 2.97
N THR A 75 -8.16 3.84 3.11
CA THR A 75 -7.48 3.23 1.97
C THR A 75 -7.21 1.76 2.24
N TYR A 76 -7.27 0.91 1.21
CA TYR A 76 -6.87 -0.48 1.32
C TYR A 76 -5.38 -0.59 1.62
N ASN A 77 -5.01 -1.56 2.46
CA ASN A 77 -3.63 -1.81 2.81
C ASN A 77 -3.30 -3.30 2.88
N GLY A 78 -2.19 -3.69 2.28
CA GLY A 78 -1.66 -5.04 2.29
C GLY A 78 -0.22 -5.06 1.82
N LYS A 79 0.40 -6.23 1.86
CA LYS A 79 1.84 -6.39 1.62
C LYS A 79 2.30 -5.88 0.25
N ALA A 80 1.48 -6.06 -0.80
CA ALA A 80 1.83 -5.56 -2.14
C ALA A 80 1.94 -4.03 -2.18
N ILE A 81 1.10 -3.32 -1.40
CA ILE A 81 1.14 -1.85 -1.31
C ILE A 81 2.31 -1.42 -0.43
N GLU A 82 2.48 -2.08 0.72
CA GLU A 82 3.56 -1.80 1.68
C GLU A 82 4.95 -1.99 1.05
N ALA A 83 5.07 -2.97 0.14
CA ALA A 83 6.33 -3.24 -0.55
C ALA A 83 6.82 -2.05 -1.39
N LEU A 84 5.91 -1.25 -1.97
CA LEU A 84 6.28 -0.03 -2.71
C LEU A 84 6.81 1.09 -1.80
N ALA A 85 6.41 1.10 -0.54
CA ALA A 85 6.75 2.15 0.41
C ALA A 85 8.05 1.89 1.18
N GLN A 86 8.63 0.69 1.07
CA GLN A 86 9.81 0.33 1.85
C GLN A 86 11.09 0.97 1.29
N ALA A 87 11.88 1.57 2.17
CA ALA A 87 13.12 2.23 1.79
C ALA A 87 14.20 1.25 1.29
N ARG A 88 14.19 0.01 1.76
CA ARG A 88 15.13 -1.05 1.35
C ARG A 88 14.94 -1.59 -0.07
N THR A 89 13.91 -1.14 -0.80
CA THR A 89 13.71 -1.47 -2.21
C THR A 89 14.93 -1.16 -3.09
N ILE A 90 15.79 -0.26 -2.63
CA ILE A 90 16.93 0.24 -3.40
C ILE A 90 18.12 -0.73 -3.36
N GLY A 91 18.22 -1.60 -2.33
CA GLY A 91 19.42 -2.42 -2.08
C GLY A 91 19.35 -3.89 -2.50
N GLU A 92 18.16 -4.43 -2.74
CA GLU A 92 17.97 -5.88 -2.97
C GLU A 92 17.56 -6.22 -4.42
N PHE A 93 17.90 -5.37 -5.37
CA PHE A 93 17.63 -5.64 -6.77
C PHE A 93 18.61 -6.68 -7.32
N ASP A 94 18.07 -7.83 -7.74
CA ASP A 94 18.83 -8.81 -8.51
C ASP A 94 18.78 -8.44 -10.01
N PRO A 95 19.89 -8.01 -10.61
CA PRO A 95 19.92 -7.59 -12.01
C PRO A 95 19.70 -8.75 -13.00
N LEU A 96 19.93 -9.99 -12.59
CA LEU A 96 19.74 -11.18 -13.44
C LEU A 96 18.27 -11.56 -13.52
N SER A 97 17.60 -11.63 -12.38
CA SER A 97 16.18 -12.00 -12.32
C SER A 97 15.25 -10.79 -12.47
N ARG A 98 15.78 -9.56 -12.41
CA ARG A 98 15.02 -8.30 -12.38
C ARG A 98 13.96 -8.26 -11.28
N ILE A 99 14.25 -8.85 -10.15
CA ILE A 99 13.39 -8.95 -8.98
C ILE A 99 13.93 -8.06 -7.87
N ILE A 100 13.04 -7.29 -7.26
CA ILE A 100 13.28 -6.61 -6.00
C ILE A 100 12.63 -7.46 -4.91
N LYS A 101 13.42 -8.01 -4.01
CA LYS A 101 12.93 -8.83 -2.89
C LYS A 101 12.74 -7.96 -1.65
N ILE A 102 11.53 -7.97 -1.09
CA ILE A 102 11.18 -7.20 0.09
C ILE A 102 10.35 -8.08 1.03
N GLN A 103 10.93 -8.50 2.14
CA GLN A 103 10.22 -9.21 3.22
C GLN A 103 9.24 -10.30 2.72
N GLY A 104 9.69 -11.16 1.80
CA GLY A 104 8.89 -12.25 1.24
C GLY A 104 7.95 -11.83 0.09
N ILE A 105 8.03 -10.58 -0.35
CA ILE A 105 7.37 -10.08 -1.55
C ILE A 105 8.42 -9.92 -2.65
N ASN A 106 8.07 -10.36 -3.85
CA ASN A 106 8.89 -10.18 -5.04
C ASN A 106 8.21 -9.15 -5.94
N ILE A 107 8.91 -8.08 -6.26
CA ILE A 107 8.47 -7.10 -7.26
C ILE A 107 9.26 -7.33 -8.52
N PHE A 108 8.56 -7.58 -9.61
CA PHE A 108 9.14 -7.80 -10.93
C PHE A 108 9.15 -6.49 -11.71
N SER A 109 10.28 -6.19 -12.32
CA SER A 109 10.39 -5.07 -13.25
C SER A 109 11.06 -5.52 -14.53
N PRO A 110 10.32 -5.86 -15.60
CA PRO A 110 10.87 -6.40 -16.83
C PRO A 110 11.81 -5.42 -17.55
N ASN A 111 11.61 -4.13 -17.40
CA ASN A 111 12.38 -3.11 -18.12
C ASN A 111 13.26 -2.29 -17.18
N SER A 112 14.47 -2.77 -16.84
CA SER A 112 15.58 -1.98 -16.24
C SER A 112 15.22 -0.93 -15.14
N VAL A 113 14.01 -0.95 -14.59
CA VAL A 113 13.61 -0.10 -13.48
C VAL A 113 14.28 -0.64 -12.24
N LYS A 114 15.44 -0.10 -11.92
CA LYS A 114 16.27 -0.52 -10.80
C LYS A 114 15.65 -0.16 -9.44
N THR A 115 14.69 0.77 -9.40
CA THR A 115 14.11 1.27 -8.15
C THR A 115 12.67 1.74 -8.36
N ILE A 116 11.81 1.33 -7.45
CA ILE A 116 10.50 1.93 -7.26
C ILE A 116 10.68 2.96 -6.14
N GLY A 117 10.56 4.23 -6.50
CA GLY A 117 10.81 5.33 -5.55
C GLY A 117 9.55 5.78 -4.82
N VAL A 118 9.73 6.67 -3.85
CA VAL A 118 8.65 7.26 -3.04
C VAL A 118 7.56 7.91 -3.90
N GLY A 119 7.91 8.60 -4.98
CA GLY A 119 6.92 9.20 -5.90
C GLY A 119 5.98 8.15 -6.51
N THR A 120 6.52 6.99 -6.91
CA THR A 120 5.74 5.86 -7.43
C THR A 120 4.82 5.27 -6.35
N ALA A 121 5.31 5.12 -5.12
CA ALA A 121 4.50 4.66 -3.99
C ALA A 121 3.37 5.63 -3.67
N LYS A 122 3.63 6.93 -3.66
CA LYS A 122 2.64 7.99 -3.40
C LYS A 122 1.51 8.00 -4.43
N ILE A 123 1.84 8.00 -5.73
CA ILE A 123 0.80 8.03 -6.77
C ILE A 123 -0.04 6.76 -6.75
N PHE A 124 0.58 5.60 -6.48
CA PHE A 124 -0.15 4.36 -6.30
C PHE A 124 -1.08 4.42 -5.08
N ARG A 125 -0.58 4.87 -3.93
CA ARG A 125 -1.38 5.04 -2.71
C ARG A 125 -2.55 6.00 -2.93
N TYR A 126 -2.32 7.09 -3.67
CA TYR A 126 -3.36 8.04 -4.02
C TYR A 126 -4.44 7.41 -4.90
N ALA A 127 -4.03 6.62 -5.91
CA ALA A 127 -4.96 5.86 -6.75
C ALA A 127 -5.74 4.80 -5.95
N VAL A 128 -5.09 4.09 -5.02
CA VAL A 128 -5.76 3.13 -4.13
C VAL A 128 -6.77 3.83 -3.21
N THR A 129 -6.46 5.02 -2.71
CA THR A 129 -7.40 5.82 -1.92
C THR A 129 -8.65 6.22 -2.72
N ALA A 130 -8.47 6.64 -3.98
CA ALA A 130 -9.58 6.91 -4.88
C ALA A 130 -10.39 5.62 -5.19
N PHE A 131 -9.70 4.51 -5.43
CA PHE A 131 -10.32 3.20 -5.66
C PHE A 131 -11.15 2.73 -4.46
N THR A 132 -10.67 2.95 -3.23
CA THR A 132 -11.39 2.58 -1.99
C THR A 132 -12.73 3.33 -1.86
N LYS A 133 -12.83 4.55 -2.37
CA LYS A 133 -14.09 5.32 -2.36
C LYS A 133 -15.13 4.74 -3.33
N LEU A 134 -14.70 4.16 -4.44
CA LEU A 134 -15.56 3.59 -5.47
C LEU A 134 -15.95 2.14 -5.24
N ASN A 135 -15.11 1.41 -4.49
CA ASN A 135 -15.26 -0.02 -4.27
C ASN A 135 -15.21 -0.33 -2.79
N HIS A 136 -16.29 -0.91 -2.26
CA HIS A 136 -16.36 -1.34 -0.86
C HIS A 136 -15.64 -2.67 -0.64
N PRO A 137 -15.24 -2.99 0.61
CA PRO A 137 -14.69 -4.30 0.94
C PRO A 137 -15.59 -5.45 0.50
N ASN A 138 -14.98 -6.47 -0.08
CA ASN A 138 -15.68 -7.66 -0.61
C ASN A 138 -16.69 -7.36 -1.75
N THR A 139 -16.50 -6.27 -2.49
CA THR A 139 -17.25 -6.04 -3.73
C THR A 139 -17.08 -7.24 -4.66
N PRO A 140 -18.16 -7.84 -5.20
CA PRO A 140 -18.06 -8.93 -6.16
C PRO A 140 -17.27 -8.51 -7.41
N SER A 141 -16.46 -9.42 -7.96
CA SER A 141 -15.54 -9.15 -9.07
C SER A 141 -16.22 -8.45 -10.26
N ASN A 142 -17.44 -8.88 -10.60
CA ASN A 142 -18.22 -8.30 -11.70
C ASN A 142 -18.81 -6.89 -11.42
N LYS A 143 -18.67 -6.39 -10.18
CA LYS A 143 -19.11 -5.05 -9.77
C LYS A 143 -17.96 -4.12 -9.43
N ILE A 144 -16.73 -4.59 -9.53
CA ILE A 144 -15.55 -3.77 -9.21
C ILE A 144 -15.35 -2.72 -10.32
N LYS A 145 -15.31 -1.46 -9.94
CA LYS A 145 -14.93 -0.35 -10.82
C LYS A 145 -13.41 -0.31 -10.94
N LEU A 146 -12.86 -0.68 -12.09
CA LEU A 146 -11.41 -0.78 -12.31
C LEU A 146 -10.74 0.57 -12.52
N ARG A 147 -11.46 1.58 -13.03
CA ARG A 147 -10.92 2.89 -13.35
C ARG A 147 -11.18 3.88 -12.25
N VAL A 148 -10.13 4.63 -11.93
CA VAL A 148 -10.20 5.79 -11.06
C VAL A 148 -9.65 7.01 -11.79
N TYR A 149 -10.19 8.17 -11.45
CA TYR A 149 -9.73 9.45 -11.98
C TYR A 149 -9.21 10.28 -10.83
N LEU A 150 -8.02 10.83 -10.99
CA LEU A 150 -7.35 11.66 -10.00
C LEU A 150 -7.23 13.07 -10.57
N ASP A 151 -7.40 14.07 -9.71
CA ASP A 151 -7.16 15.46 -10.09
C ASP A 151 -5.67 15.82 -9.96
N LEU A 152 -5.09 16.35 -11.02
CA LEU A 152 -3.67 16.73 -11.09
C LEU A 152 -3.34 17.85 -10.09
N ASN A 153 -4.24 18.83 -9.95
CA ASN A 153 -4.02 19.98 -9.09
C ASN A 153 -4.13 19.58 -7.63
N ASP A 154 -5.12 18.72 -7.27
CA ASP A 154 -5.24 18.19 -5.92
C ASP A 154 -4.03 17.32 -5.55
N TYR A 155 -3.56 16.48 -6.47
CA TYR A 155 -2.36 15.67 -6.23
C TYR A 155 -1.09 16.54 -6.09
N ALA A 156 -0.96 17.59 -6.90
CA ALA A 156 0.14 18.54 -6.78
C ALA A 156 0.11 19.28 -5.43
N GLN A 157 -1.06 19.76 -5.04
CA GLN A 157 -1.25 20.42 -3.74
C GLN A 157 -0.92 19.49 -2.57
N ALA A 158 -1.35 18.21 -2.64
CA ALA A 158 -1.03 17.22 -1.62
C ALA A 158 0.49 17.00 -1.50
N ASN A 159 1.22 17.05 -2.61
CA ASN A 159 2.67 16.93 -2.66
C ASN A 159 3.41 18.25 -2.36
N GLY A 160 2.72 19.32 -1.98
CA GLY A 160 3.33 20.64 -1.77
C GLY A 160 3.94 21.26 -3.03
N GLN A 161 3.45 20.86 -4.23
CA GLN A 161 3.99 21.34 -5.51
C GLN A 161 3.13 22.47 -6.07
N ASP A 162 3.78 23.60 -6.32
CA ASP A 162 3.18 24.69 -7.09
C ASP A 162 3.31 24.39 -8.60
N ILE A 163 2.18 24.16 -9.25
CA ILE A 163 2.09 23.89 -10.70
C ILE A 163 1.34 24.99 -11.47
N THR A 164 1.29 26.21 -10.94
CA THR A 164 0.65 27.36 -11.59
C THR A 164 1.36 27.73 -12.92
N LEU A 165 2.68 27.66 -12.95
CA LEU A 165 3.46 27.89 -14.15
C LEU A 165 3.39 26.70 -15.11
N SER A 166 3.22 26.95 -16.41
CA SER A 166 3.08 25.93 -17.45
C SER A 166 4.27 24.96 -17.50
N GLU A 167 5.48 25.44 -17.26
CA GLU A 167 6.69 24.61 -17.23
C GLU A 167 6.70 23.68 -16.00
N LYS A 168 6.39 24.20 -14.81
CA LYS A 168 6.29 23.38 -13.59
C LYS A 168 5.22 22.31 -13.75
N ARG A 169 4.05 22.67 -14.31
CA ARG A 169 2.96 21.74 -14.63
C ARG A 169 3.41 20.65 -15.60
N ARG A 170 4.10 21.00 -16.68
CA ARG A 170 4.65 20.03 -17.65
C ARG A 170 5.65 19.08 -16.99
N ASN A 171 6.54 19.60 -16.16
CA ASN A 171 7.53 18.79 -15.46
C ASN A 171 6.88 17.84 -14.45
N PHE A 172 5.88 18.30 -13.71
CA PHE A 172 5.12 17.48 -12.77
C PHE A 172 4.34 16.36 -13.49
N ARG A 173 3.66 16.67 -14.62
CA ARG A 173 3.01 15.65 -15.45
C ARG A 173 4.00 14.61 -15.97
N ARG A 174 5.19 15.02 -16.41
CA ARG A 174 6.23 14.10 -16.88
C ARG A 174 6.67 13.16 -15.75
N LYS A 175 6.85 13.68 -14.54
CA LYS A 175 7.18 12.89 -13.35
C LYS A 175 6.10 11.85 -13.07
N ILE A 176 4.83 12.26 -12.99
CA ILE A 176 3.70 11.35 -12.77
C ILE A 176 3.64 10.27 -13.86
N LYS A 177 3.81 10.66 -15.13
CA LYS A 177 3.84 9.72 -16.25
C LYS A 177 4.93 8.65 -16.06
N ASN A 178 6.12 9.06 -15.65
CA ASN A 178 7.22 8.12 -15.38
C ASN A 178 6.89 7.17 -14.22
N ASP A 179 6.29 7.66 -13.15
CA ASP A 179 5.91 6.85 -12.00
C ASP A 179 4.76 5.88 -12.34
N LEU A 180 3.77 6.30 -13.13
CA LEU A 180 2.71 5.42 -13.62
C LEU A 180 3.24 4.37 -14.60
N GLU A 181 4.21 4.71 -15.44
CA GLU A 181 4.85 3.75 -16.34
C GLU A 181 5.60 2.66 -15.55
N LYS A 182 6.29 3.03 -14.46
CA LYS A 182 6.90 2.04 -13.55
C LYS A 182 5.86 1.09 -12.96
N LEU A 183 4.71 1.61 -12.48
CA LEU A 183 3.63 0.79 -11.93
C LEU A 183 3.00 -0.14 -12.97
N LYS A 184 2.86 0.31 -14.21
CA LYS A 184 2.33 -0.49 -15.31
C LYS A 184 3.27 -1.65 -15.68
N GLN A 185 4.57 -1.40 -15.61
CA GLN A 185 5.60 -2.39 -15.94
C GLN A 185 5.94 -3.31 -14.76
N ALA A 186 5.65 -2.90 -13.54
CA ALA A 186 5.95 -3.67 -12.35
C ALA A 186 4.80 -4.65 -12.01
N GLY A 187 5.19 -5.89 -11.76
CA GLY A 187 4.30 -6.90 -11.18
C GLY A 187 4.75 -7.28 -9.77
N VAL A 188 3.84 -7.83 -8.98
CA VAL A 188 4.11 -8.27 -7.61
C VAL A 188 3.66 -9.69 -7.38
N SER A 189 4.46 -10.46 -6.66
CA SER A 189 4.11 -11.81 -6.19
C SER A 189 4.41 -11.96 -4.72
N GLY A 190 3.61 -12.73 -4.03
CA GLY A 190 3.82 -12.99 -2.61
C GLY A 190 2.73 -13.83 -1.98
N GLU A 191 2.83 -13.96 -0.67
CA GLU A 191 1.83 -14.63 0.15
C GLU A 191 1.54 -13.80 1.41
N GLU A 192 0.28 -13.67 1.74
CA GLU A 192 -0.15 -13.03 2.97
C GLU A 192 -1.40 -13.67 3.54
N LYS A 193 -1.66 -13.46 4.83
CA LYS A 193 -2.90 -13.87 5.47
C LYS A 193 -3.92 -12.74 5.43
N ILE A 194 -4.99 -12.93 4.66
CA ILE A 194 -6.10 -12.00 4.60
C ILE A 194 -7.28 -12.61 5.36
N GLN A 195 -7.76 -11.92 6.39
CA GLN A 195 -8.84 -12.41 7.27
C GLN A 195 -8.56 -13.83 7.82
N GLY A 196 -7.29 -14.12 8.17
CA GLY A 196 -6.86 -15.40 8.73
C GLY A 196 -6.63 -16.51 7.69
N LYS A 197 -6.96 -16.30 6.41
CA LYS A 197 -6.74 -17.26 5.33
C LYS A 197 -5.46 -16.90 4.56
N PRO A 198 -4.59 -17.87 4.26
CA PRO A 198 -3.46 -17.63 3.37
C PRO A 198 -3.98 -17.28 1.98
N ARG A 199 -3.46 -16.21 1.40
CA ARG A 199 -3.71 -15.80 0.02
C ARG A 199 -2.37 -15.66 -0.68
N ARG A 200 -2.22 -16.40 -1.75
CA ARG A 200 -1.08 -16.31 -2.66
C ARG A 200 -1.47 -15.50 -3.88
N TYR A 201 -0.58 -14.67 -4.37
CA TYR A 201 -0.75 -13.93 -5.61
C TYR A 201 0.55 -13.97 -6.41
N VAL A 202 0.43 -14.05 -7.72
CA VAL A 202 1.57 -14.22 -8.64
C VAL A 202 1.40 -13.25 -9.79
N GLY A 203 2.46 -12.46 -10.04
CA GLY A 203 2.53 -11.58 -11.20
C GLY A 203 1.41 -10.55 -11.33
N LEU A 204 0.86 -10.07 -10.20
CA LEU A 204 -0.15 -9.00 -10.25
C LEU A 204 0.50 -7.70 -10.67
N ASN A 205 0.20 -7.19 -11.85
CA ASN A 205 0.59 -5.85 -12.24
C ASN A 205 -0.16 -4.81 -11.38
N TYR A 206 0.56 -3.78 -10.91
CA TYR A 206 -0.04 -2.76 -10.06
C TYR A 206 -1.15 -2.00 -10.79
N ILE A 207 -0.92 -1.64 -12.04
CA ILE A 207 -1.94 -1.02 -12.91
C ILE A 207 -1.90 -1.64 -14.31
N GLY A 208 -3.05 -1.64 -15.00
CA GLY A 208 -3.16 -2.13 -16.37
C GLY A 208 -2.93 -1.02 -17.39
N LYS A 209 -3.52 0.16 -17.13
CA LYS A 209 -3.48 1.30 -18.04
C LYS A 209 -3.52 2.61 -17.28
N TYR A 210 -2.99 3.66 -17.88
CA TYR A 210 -3.17 5.04 -17.43
C TYR A 210 -3.28 6.00 -18.62
N ASP A 211 -3.88 7.16 -18.37
CA ASP A 211 -3.94 8.28 -19.31
C ASP A 211 -3.90 9.60 -18.55
N ILE A 212 -3.31 10.64 -19.13
CA ILE A 212 -3.24 11.98 -18.54
C ILE A 212 -3.75 12.98 -19.56
N LYS A 213 -4.97 13.47 -19.34
CA LYS A 213 -5.62 14.47 -20.20
C LYS A 213 -6.00 15.69 -19.39
N GLY A 214 -5.52 16.87 -19.82
CA GLY A 214 -5.77 18.09 -19.07
C GLY A 214 -5.29 17.95 -17.61
N ASP A 215 -6.17 18.16 -16.67
CA ASP A 215 -5.90 18.01 -15.23
C ASP A 215 -6.41 16.67 -14.66
N SER A 216 -6.85 15.77 -15.52
CA SER A 216 -7.31 14.44 -15.12
C SER A 216 -6.24 13.38 -15.37
N ILE A 217 -6.00 12.55 -14.35
CA ILE A 217 -5.14 11.37 -14.41
C ILE A 217 -6.04 10.16 -14.26
N MET A 218 -6.26 9.41 -15.32
CA MET A 218 -6.96 8.13 -15.29
C MET A 218 -5.98 7.01 -14.96
N VAL A 219 -6.31 6.18 -13.97
CA VAL A 219 -5.59 4.94 -13.62
C VAL A 219 -6.58 3.79 -13.69
N GLU A 220 -6.24 2.76 -14.44
CA GLU A 220 -7.00 1.53 -14.52
C GLU A 220 -6.21 0.41 -13.84
N PHE A 221 -6.78 -0.16 -12.79
CA PHE A 221 -6.20 -1.33 -12.11
C PHE A 221 -6.40 -2.58 -12.97
N THR A 222 -5.46 -3.53 -12.89
CA THR A 222 -5.75 -4.88 -13.40
C THR A 222 -6.83 -5.53 -12.55
N LEU A 223 -7.58 -6.46 -13.11
CA LEU A 223 -8.63 -7.16 -12.35
C LEU A 223 -8.04 -7.87 -11.13
N GLY A 224 -6.94 -8.61 -11.31
CA GLY A 224 -6.30 -9.31 -10.20
C GLY A 224 -5.89 -8.36 -9.06
N MET A 225 -5.31 -7.19 -9.39
CA MET A 225 -4.98 -6.17 -8.38
C MET A 225 -6.24 -5.60 -7.73
N ALA A 226 -7.29 -5.32 -8.50
CA ALA A 226 -8.54 -4.80 -7.98
C ALA A 226 -9.23 -5.78 -7.02
N GLU A 227 -9.29 -7.06 -7.36
CA GLU A 227 -9.80 -8.13 -6.48
C GLU A 227 -8.94 -8.33 -5.23
N TYR A 228 -7.62 -8.21 -5.39
CA TYR A 228 -6.71 -8.20 -4.25
C TYR A 228 -7.05 -7.03 -3.32
N LEU A 229 -7.16 -5.81 -3.85
CA LEU A 229 -7.47 -4.61 -3.06
C LEU A 229 -8.77 -4.75 -2.26
N VAL A 230 -9.90 -5.12 -2.90
CA VAL A 230 -11.20 -5.21 -2.19
C VAL A 230 -11.24 -6.32 -1.13
N SER A 231 -10.28 -7.23 -1.14
CA SER A 231 -10.13 -8.28 -0.12
C SER A 231 -9.31 -7.83 1.09
N LEU A 232 -8.59 -6.71 0.99
CA LEU A 232 -7.69 -6.20 2.03
C LEU A 232 -8.45 -5.49 3.15
N PRO A 233 -7.85 -5.38 4.34
CA PRO A 233 -8.30 -4.44 5.35
C PRO A 233 -8.07 -2.99 4.88
N MET A 234 -8.87 -2.08 5.40
CA MET A 234 -8.64 -0.64 5.23
C MET A 234 -7.89 -0.07 6.43
N ILE A 235 -7.05 0.92 6.15
CA ILE A 235 -6.41 1.76 7.15
C ILE A 235 -6.83 3.21 6.95
N SER A 236 -6.67 4.03 7.98
CA SER A 236 -6.77 5.49 7.88
C SER A 236 -5.41 6.04 7.45
N TYR A 237 -5.37 6.79 6.36
CA TYR A 237 -4.13 7.31 5.77
C TYR A 237 -4.12 8.83 5.75
N PRO A 238 -3.15 9.50 6.41
CA PRO A 238 -3.12 10.95 6.49
C PRO A 238 -2.57 11.57 5.20
N ARG A 239 -3.23 12.67 4.78
CA ARG A 239 -2.84 13.42 3.57
C ARG A 239 -1.44 14.03 3.69
N SER A 240 -0.99 14.36 4.90
CA SER A 240 0.35 14.92 5.14
C SER A 240 1.50 14.05 4.62
N LEU A 241 1.29 12.74 4.46
CA LEU A 241 2.32 11.84 3.92
C LEU A 241 2.67 12.12 2.46
N TYR A 242 1.76 12.70 1.69
CA TYR A 242 2.06 13.07 0.30
C TYR A 242 3.05 14.24 0.20
N SER A 243 3.14 15.12 1.22
CA SER A 243 4.07 16.26 1.23
C SER A 243 5.53 15.90 1.52
N LEU A 244 5.80 14.68 2.01
CA LEU A 244 7.17 14.23 2.25
C LEU A 244 7.99 14.25 0.94
N SER A 245 9.29 14.46 1.05
CA SER A 245 10.16 14.47 -0.13
C SER A 245 10.24 13.07 -0.78
N ASP A 246 10.24 13.02 -2.10
CA ASP A 246 10.43 11.77 -2.84
C ASP A 246 11.85 11.20 -2.74
N ASN A 247 12.79 12.02 -2.27
CA ASN A 247 14.18 11.60 -2.03
C ASN A 247 14.38 11.06 -0.60
N ASP A 248 13.35 11.11 0.24
CA ASP A 248 13.45 10.69 1.65
C ASP A 248 12.68 9.39 1.90
N ALA A 249 13.22 8.32 1.35
CA ALA A 249 12.61 7.00 1.42
C ALA A 249 12.47 6.47 2.86
N ASN A 250 13.42 6.76 3.74
CA ASN A 250 13.37 6.31 5.13
C ASN A 250 12.24 6.99 5.91
N THR A 251 12.10 8.32 5.79
CA THR A 251 11.01 9.05 6.45
C THR A 251 9.64 8.57 5.94
N PHE A 252 9.50 8.35 4.62
CA PHE A 252 8.26 7.85 4.06
C PHE A 252 7.93 6.43 4.54
N ALA A 253 8.91 5.51 4.53
CA ALA A 253 8.73 4.14 5.02
C ALA A 253 8.41 4.09 6.52
N MET A 254 9.05 4.94 7.32
CA MET A 254 8.74 5.09 8.75
C MET A 254 7.29 5.53 8.93
N ALA A 255 6.85 6.55 8.22
CA ALA A 255 5.47 7.02 8.29
C ALA A 255 4.44 5.95 7.93
N GLU A 256 4.69 5.17 6.87
CA GLU A 256 3.81 4.07 6.44
C GLU A 256 3.65 3.00 7.54
N ILE A 257 4.75 2.59 8.19
CA ILE A 257 4.66 1.58 9.26
C ILE A 257 3.95 2.12 10.50
N LEU A 258 4.22 3.36 10.90
CA LEU A 258 3.57 3.98 12.06
C LEU A 258 2.07 4.17 11.80
N CYS A 259 1.69 4.62 10.61
CA CYS A 259 0.30 4.77 10.19
C CYS A 259 -0.44 3.43 10.22
N ARG A 260 0.14 2.38 9.63
CA ARG A 260 -0.42 1.04 9.65
C ARG A 260 -0.62 0.52 11.07
N GLN A 261 0.42 0.59 11.89
CA GLN A 261 0.39 0.11 13.28
C GLN A 261 -0.70 0.82 14.09
N ASN A 262 -0.85 2.12 13.90
CA ASN A 262 -1.87 2.93 14.56
C ASN A 262 -3.30 2.63 14.08
N SER A 263 -3.47 2.11 12.86
CA SER A 263 -4.78 1.86 12.24
C SER A 263 -5.35 0.46 12.55
N ILE A 264 -4.58 -0.44 13.14
CA ILE A 264 -5.03 -1.82 13.42
C ILE A 264 -5.97 -1.82 14.62
N ASP A 265 -7.24 -2.20 14.42
CA ASP A 265 -8.27 -2.24 15.47
C ASP A 265 -7.84 -2.99 16.74
N ASN A 266 -7.15 -4.12 16.57
CA ASN A 266 -6.69 -4.90 17.72
C ASN A 266 -5.64 -4.17 18.55
N ASN A 267 -4.78 -3.38 17.90
CA ASN A 267 -3.78 -2.57 18.59
C ASN A 267 -4.46 -1.44 19.38
N VAL A 268 -5.49 -0.81 18.79
CA VAL A 268 -6.30 0.21 19.48
C VAL A 268 -6.95 -0.37 20.71
N LEU A 269 -7.63 -1.53 20.58
CA LEU A 269 -8.32 -2.18 21.70
C LEU A 269 -7.38 -2.66 22.80
N ARG A 270 -6.13 -2.99 22.47
CA ARG A 270 -5.09 -3.39 23.44
C ARG A 270 -4.29 -2.23 24.01
N GLY A 271 -4.52 -1.00 23.51
CA GLY A 271 -3.71 0.17 23.88
C GLY A 271 -2.26 0.11 23.39
N THR A 272 -1.98 -0.65 22.32
CA THR A 272 -0.62 -0.80 21.75
C THR A 272 -0.46 -0.11 20.38
N HIS A 273 -1.45 0.63 19.93
CA HIS A 273 -1.48 1.27 18.59
C HIS A 273 -0.41 2.36 18.42
N GLY A 274 -0.07 3.09 19.47
CA GLY A 274 0.98 4.14 19.44
C GLY A 274 2.33 3.64 19.94
N ARG A 275 2.62 2.34 19.86
CA ARG A 275 3.84 1.73 20.41
C ARG A 275 4.44 0.75 19.41
N LEU A 276 5.71 0.91 19.11
CA LEU A 276 6.42 0.01 18.21
C LEU A 276 7.89 -0.10 18.60
N ARG A 277 8.44 -1.32 18.64
CA ARG A 277 9.87 -1.52 18.88
C ARG A 277 10.69 -0.91 17.76
N ILE A 278 11.78 -0.23 18.10
CA ILE A 278 12.69 0.36 17.12
C ILE A 278 13.21 -0.71 16.17
N GLU A 279 13.58 -1.89 16.66
CA GLU A 279 13.99 -3.03 15.84
C GLU A 279 12.97 -3.32 14.70
N THR A 280 11.68 -3.27 15.04
CA THR A 280 10.63 -3.51 14.04
C THR A 280 10.57 -2.42 12.98
N ILE A 281 10.74 -1.15 13.37
CA ILE A 281 10.77 -0.03 12.44
C ILE A 281 11.99 -0.13 11.52
N LEU A 282 13.16 -0.43 12.07
CA LEU A 282 14.41 -0.52 11.33
C LEU A 282 14.38 -1.59 10.22
N LYS A 283 13.56 -2.65 10.36
CA LYS A 283 13.36 -3.66 9.29
C LYS A 283 12.75 -3.09 8.01
N TYR A 284 12.09 -1.93 8.07
CA TYR A 284 11.48 -1.25 6.93
C TYR A 284 12.36 -0.14 6.34
N LEU A 285 13.43 0.23 7.05
CA LEU A 285 14.31 1.34 6.69
C LEU A 285 15.60 0.81 6.05
N SER A 286 16.26 1.66 5.26
CA SER A 286 17.53 1.32 4.59
C SER A 286 18.77 1.59 5.46
N PHE A 287 18.59 1.73 6.77
CA PHE A 287 19.73 1.90 7.67
C PHE A 287 20.50 0.59 7.81
N PRO A 288 21.82 0.66 7.99
CA PRO A 288 22.63 -0.55 8.14
C PRO A 288 22.23 -1.34 9.39
N THR A 289 22.22 -2.65 9.27
CA THR A 289 22.03 -3.58 10.37
C THR A 289 23.30 -3.64 11.24
N TYR A 290 23.21 -4.29 12.41
CA TYR A 290 24.37 -4.53 13.26
C TYR A 290 25.48 -5.28 12.51
N ASP A 291 25.13 -6.34 11.79
CA ASP A 291 26.08 -7.18 11.05
C ASP A 291 26.77 -6.39 9.94
N GLU A 292 26.00 -5.61 9.17
CA GLU A 292 26.56 -4.73 8.12
C GLU A 292 27.52 -3.67 8.69
N LEU A 293 27.22 -3.13 9.88
CA LEU A 293 28.12 -2.20 10.57
C LEU A 293 29.39 -2.90 11.07
N GLN A 294 29.27 -4.13 11.55
CA GLN A 294 30.38 -4.94 12.02
C GLN A 294 31.30 -5.35 10.87
N GLU A 295 30.75 -5.87 9.77
CA GLU A 295 31.50 -6.23 8.57
C GLU A 295 32.30 -5.05 7.98
N LYS A 296 31.74 -3.84 8.03
CA LYS A 296 32.39 -2.61 7.56
C LYS A 296 33.29 -1.95 8.62
N ASN A 297 33.48 -2.58 9.79
CA ASN A 297 34.20 -2.02 10.95
C ASN A 297 33.70 -0.64 11.40
N ASN A 298 32.39 -0.39 11.24
CA ASN A 298 31.73 0.88 11.55
C ASN A 298 30.83 0.82 12.79
N ILE A 299 30.89 -0.25 13.58
CA ILE A 299 30.00 -0.43 14.74
C ILE A 299 30.14 0.71 15.77
N ARG A 300 31.34 1.28 15.94
CA ARG A 300 31.56 2.42 16.85
C ARG A 300 30.83 3.69 16.40
N ARG A 301 30.47 3.77 15.10
CA ARG A 301 29.80 4.91 14.49
C ARG A 301 28.29 4.65 14.29
N TRP A 302 27.73 3.65 14.96
CA TRP A 302 26.32 3.27 14.82
C TRP A 302 25.37 4.45 15.06
N ARG A 303 25.73 5.38 15.95
CA ARG A 303 24.91 6.58 16.19
C ARG A 303 24.77 7.42 14.93
N GLU A 304 25.85 7.64 14.18
CA GLU A 304 25.85 8.44 12.95
C GLU A 304 25.09 7.73 11.82
N TYR A 305 25.19 6.40 11.73
CA TYR A 305 24.59 5.63 10.64
C TYR A 305 23.15 5.19 10.89
N VAL A 306 22.73 5.09 12.15
CA VAL A 306 21.43 4.56 12.51
C VAL A 306 20.65 5.50 13.41
N LYS A 307 21.14 5.86 14.61
CA LYS A 307 20.38 6.66 15.59
C LYS A 307 20.05 8.05 15.06
N SER A 308 21.04 8.83 14.68
CA SER A 308 20.82 10.21 14.23
C SER A 308 19.97 10.30 12.95
N PRO A 309 20.17 9.43 11.91
CA PRO A 309 19.25 9.40 10.79
C PRO A 309 17.82 8.96 11.16
N PHE A 310 17.66 8.05 12.14
CA PHE A 310 16.35 7.63 12.62
C PHE A 310 15.63 8.80 13.32
N GLU A 311 16.32 9.50 14.22
CA GLU A 311 15.79 10.68 14.89
C GLU A 311 15.45 11.82 13.92
N ASN A 312 16.27 12.01 12.89
CA ASN A 312 15.99 12.97 11.82
C ASN A 312 14.70 12.61 11.03
N CYS A 313 14.41 11.31 10.83
CA CYS A 313 13.14 10.91 10.25
C CYS A 313 11.96 11.28 11.16
N LEU A 314 12.05 11.03 12.47
CA LEU A 314 11.01 11.40 13.44
C LEU A 314 10.78 12.92 13.47
N GLU A 315 11.85 13.69 13.51
CA GLU A 315 11.78 15.16 13.49
C GLU A 315 11.08 15.69 12.23
N LYS A 316 11.41 15.15 11.05
CA LYS A 316 10.72 15.51 9.79
C LYS A 316 9.25 15.14 9.81
N LEU A 317 8.88 14.00 10.40
CA LEU A 317 7.48 13.60 10.55
C LEU A 317 6.73 14.52 11.55
N TYR A 318 7.39 14.99 12.57
CA TYR A 318 6.86 15.98 13.49
C TYR A 318 6.66 17.33 12.80
N GLN A 319 7.67 17.82 12.10
CA GLN A 319 7.62 19.11 11.38
C GLN A 319 6.58 19.15 10.26
N CYS A 320 6.35 18.03 9.55
CA CYS A 320 5.30 17.96 8.51
C CYS A 320 3.89 17.77 9.10
N GLY A 321 3.74 17.73 10.42
CA GLY A 321 2.47 17.57 11.11
C GLY A 321 1.87 16.15 11.03
N PHE A 322 2.69 15.13 10.72
CA PHE A 322 2.26 13.74 10.79
C PHE A 322 2.27 13.23 12.22
N LEU A 323 3.37 13.45 12.94
CA LEU A 323 3.48 13.16 14.37
C LEU A 323 2.99 14.37 15.18
N LYS A 324 2.24 14.11 16.23
CA LYS A 324 1.87 15.08 17.27
C LYS A 324 2.87 15.04 18.42
N ASP A 325 3.34 13.84 18.77
CA ASP A 325 4.31 13.62 19.83
C ASP A 325 5.02 12.28 19.63
N TYR A 326 6.24 12.14 20.14
CA TYR A 326 6.96 10.88 20.18
C TYR A 326 7.99 10.87 21.32
N ARG A 327 8.25 9.68 21.87
CA ARG A 327 9.22 9.48 22.96
C ARG A 327 9.69 8.03 23.00
N TYR A 328 10.78 7.79 23.67
CA TYR A 328 11.32 6.45 23.89
C TYR A 328 10.90 5.90 25.25
N ALA A 329 10.77 4.57 25.33
CA ALA A 329 10.54 3.86 26.57
C ALA A 329 11.28 2.53 26.55
N HIS A 330 11.58 1.99 27.73
CA HIS A 330 12.11 0.64 27.85
C HIS A 330 11.02 -0.41 27.53
N ASP A 331 11.46 -1.59 27.04
CA ASP A 331 10.53 -2.71 26.80
C ASP A 331 9.90 -3.19 28.13
N GLY A 332 8.68 -3.72 28.06
CA GLY A 332 7.95 -4.23 29.23
C GLY A 332 7.04 -3.22 29.93
N GLY A 333 6.77 -2.05 29.32
CA GLY A 333 5.91 -1.01 29.92
C GLY A 333 6.63 -0.13 30.93
N GLY A 334 7.97 -0.08 30.79
CA GLY A 334 8.83 0.78 31.59
C GLY A 334 8.54 2.25 31.47
N ALA A 335 9.10 3.05 32.39
CA ALA A 335 9.01 4.48 32.34
C ALA A 335 9.52 5.04 31.01
N GLU A 336 8.93 6.13 30.56
CA GLU A 336 9.44 6.91 29.44
C GLU A 336 10.84 7.42 29.77
N LEU A 337 11.72 7.39 28.77
CA LEU A 337 13.04 7.95 28.92
C LEU A 337 12.96 9.48 28.88
N THR A 338 13.70 10.11 29.74
CA THR A 338 13.98 11.55 29.62
C THR A 338 14.86 11.81 28.39
N ASP A 339 14.90 13.05 27.92
CA ASP A 339 15.79 13.44 26.82
C ASP A 339 17.26 13.16 27.12
N GLU A 340 17.69 13.31 28.37
CA GLU A 340 19.05 12.99 28.82
C GLU A 340 19.33 11.47 28.74
N GLU A 341 18.40 10.64 29.18
CA GLU A 341 18.52 9.18 29.08
C GLU A 341 18.53 8.74 27.61
N ALA A 342 17.65 9.30 26.79
CA ALA A 342 17.62 9.03 25.36
C ALA A 342 18.92 9.45 24.65
N ALA A 343 19.52 10.57 25.05
CA ALA A 343 20.82 11.03 24.54
C ALA A 343 21.97 10.11 24.97
N ASN A 344 21.89 9.54 26.15
CA ASN A 344 22.93 8.70 26.78
C ASN A 344 22.88 7.21 26.39
N ILE A 345 22.01 6.77 25.49
CA ILE A 345 21.98 5.41 24.97
C ILE A 345 23.33 5.06 24.36
N ASN A 346 24.01 4.07 24.89
CA ASN A 346 25.43 3.84 24.62
C ASN A 346 25.71 2.72 23.61
N SER A 347 24.75 1.85 23.35
CA SER A 347 24.94 0.71 22.44
C SER A 347 23.82 0.58 21.39
N TYR A 348 24.17 -0.01 20.25
CA TYR A 348 23.19 -0.35 19.21
C TYR A 348 22.10 -1.30 19.76
N GLY A 349 22.50 -2.31 20.55
CA GLY A 349 21.57 -3.28 21.14
C GLY A 349 20.56 -2.63 22.09
N GLU A 350 21.01 -1.70 22.93
CA GLU A 350 20.15 -0.92 23.79
C GLU A 350 19.13 -0.10 22.97
N PHE A 351 19.60 0.63 21.94
CA PHE A 351 18.75 1.44 21.09
C PHE A 351 17.66 0.62 20.39
N VAL A 352 18.00 -0.52 19.78
CA VAL A 352 17.01 -1.33 19.04
C VAL A 352 16.01 -2.03 19.95
N SER A 353 16.33 -2.22 21.22
CA SER A 353 15.43 -2.81 22.22
C SER A 353 14.35 -1.83 22.71
N LEU A 354 14.55 -0.54 22.50
CA LEU A 354 13.59 0.48 22.93
C LEU A 354 12.27 0.40 22.16
N ILE A 355 11.23 0.90 22.81
CA ILE A 355 9.93 1.14 22.22
C ILE A 355 9.82 2.62 21.87
N LEU A 356 9.42 2.91 20.62
CA LEU A 356 8.95 4.20 20.20
C LEU A 356 7.47 4.32 20.60
N TRP A 357 7.15 5.26 21.48
CA TRP A 357 5.80 5.74 21.71
C TRP A 357 5.55 6.94 20.81
N TYR A 358 4.39 6.98 20.17
CA TYR A 358 4.06 8.05 19.25
C TYR A 358 2.57 8.33 19.19
N GLU A 359 2.22 9.56 18.92
CA GLU A 359 0.86 10.01 18.66
C GLU A 359 0.79 10.63 17.26
N LEU A 360 -0.19 10.22 16.47
CA LEU A 360 -0.39 10.73 15.11
C LEU A 360 -1.46 11.82 15.09
N ASN A 361 -1.24 12.87 14.31
CA ASN A 361 -2.24 13.89 14.07
C ASN A 361 -3.43 13.35 13.26
N GLY A 362 -4.62 13.86 13.56
CA GLY A 362 -5.86 13.55 12.82
C GLY A 362 -6.57 12.29 13.25
N PHE A 363 -6.01 11.50 14.16
CA PHE A 363 -6.71 10.37 14.75
C PHE A 363 -7.50 10.81 15.99
N ASP A 364 -8.73 10.28 16.15
CA ASP A 364 -9.49 10.45 17.36
C ASP A 364 -8.75 9.88 18.58
N ASP A 365 -9.10 10.38 19.77
CA ASP A 365 -8.54 9.83 20.99
C ASP A 365 -8.82 8.31 21.13
N THR A 366 -7.95 7.65 21.89
CA THR A 366 -7.97 6.18 22.03
C THR A 366 -9.29 5.65 22.56
N ALA A 367 -9.92 6.38 23.52
CA ALA A 367 -11.17 5.90 24.14
C ALA A 367 -12.32 5.97 23.13
N THR A 368 -12.45 7.05 22.40
CA THR A 368 -13.44 7.22 21.33
C THR A 368 -13.27 6.17 20.23
N ARG A 369 -12.03 5.92 19.79
CA ARG A 369 -11.73 4.89 18.79
C ARG A 369 -12.07 3.49 19.29
N ALA A 370 -11.67 3.13 20.50
CA ALA A 370 -11.96 1.82 21.10
C ALA A 370 -13.46 1.57 21.23
N LYS A 371 -14.22 2.59 21.64
CA LYS A 371 -15.69 2.54 21.72
C LYS A 371 -16.30 2.28 20.34
N ALA A 372 -15.93 3.05 19.32
CA ALA A 372 -16.44 2.90 17.96
C ALA A 372 -16.12 1.51 17.37
N ILE A 373 -14.91 0.97 17.61
CA ILE A 373 -14.53 -0.38 17.17
C ILE A 373 -15.38 -1.44 17.88
N THR A 374 -15.62 -1.28 19.18
CA THR A 374 -16.42 -2.23 19.98
C THR A 374 -17.88 -2.24 19.52
N GLU A 375 -18.48 -1.08 19.30
CA GLU A 375 -19.85 -0.93 18.77
C GLU A 375 -19.99 -1.57 17.39
N LYS A 376 -19.07 -1.30 16.47
CA LYS A 376 -19.04 -1.91 15.12
C LYS A 376 -18.93 -3.43 15.17
N ARG A 377 -18.13 -3.99 16.09
CA ARG A 377 -18.02 -5.44 16.30
C ARG A 377 -19.30 -6.03 16.86
N ALA A 378 -19.92 -5.37 17.83
CA ALA A 378 -21.20 -5.81 18.41
C ALA A 378 -22.31 -5.81 17.36
N GLU A 379 -22.42 -4.80 16.52
CA GLU A 379 -23.38 -4.74 15.41
C GLU A 379 -23.17 -5.87 14.40
N LYS A 380 -21.91 -6.12 14.01
CA LYS A 380 -21.55 -7.23 13.12
C LYS A 380 -21.96 -8.58 13.70
N MET A 381 -21.74 -8.79 15.01
CA MET A 381 -22.15 -10.03 15.70
C MET A 381 -23.67 -10.17 15.76
N LYS A 382 -24.43 -9.10 16.00
CA LYS A 382 -25.90 -9.12 15.94
C LYS A 382 -26.41 -9.54 14.57
N LYS A 383 -25.86 -8.96 13.50
CA LYS A 383 -26.21 -9.31 12.11
C LYS A 383 -25.91 -10.78 11.79
N LEU A 384 -24.78 -11.30 12.22
CA LEU A 384 -24.40 -12.71 12.03
C LEU A 384 -25.33 -13.67 12.80
N THR A 385 -25.69 -13.32 14.03
CA THR A 385 -26.62 -14.12 14.86
C THR A 385 -28.01 -14.15 14.25
N GLN A 386 -28.51 -13.01 13.76
CA GLN A 386 -29.81 -12.94 13.07
C GLN A 386 -29.80 -13.77 11.77
N ALA A 387 -28.73 -13.71 10.98
CA ALA A 387 -28.59 -14.50 9.77
C ALA A 387 -28.56 -16.01 10.06
N ARG A 388 -27.89 -16.43 11.15
CA ARG A 388 -27.86 -17.84 11.60
C ARG A 388 -29.26 -18.31 12.06
N ARG A 389 -30.01 -17.48 12.81
CA ARG A 389 -31.36 -17.80 13.23
C ARG A 389 -32.31 -17.96 12.05
N LYS A 390 -32.27 -17.05 11.07
CA LYS A 390 -33.07 -17.16 9.82
C LYS A 390 -32.75 -18.43 9.03
N LYS A 391 -31.48 -18.83 8.99
CA LYS A 391 -31.05 -20.05 8.29
C LYS A 391 -31.59 -21.29 8.98
N LYS A 392 -31.63 -21.33 10.33
CA LYS A 392 -32.12 -22.45 11.11
C LYS A 392 -33.64 -22.58 10.96
N SER A 393 -34.39 -21.47 11.00
CA SER A 393 -35.87 -21.51 10.83
C SER A 393 -36.31 -21.97 9.42
N ASN A 394 -35.49 -21.73 8.38
CA ASN A 394 -35.80 -22.23 7.06
C ASN A 394 -35.44 -23.71 6.83
N THR A 395 -34.56 -24.27 7.67
CA THR A 395 -34.22 -25.73 7.60
C THR A 395 -35.20 -26.57 8.41
N ASP A 396 -35.81 -25.99 9.43
CA ASP A 396 -36.82 -26.70 10.28
C ASP A 396 -38.23 -26.70 9.63
N ASN A 397 -38.42 -25.99 8.51
CA ASN A 397 -39.66 -25.90 7.74
C ASN A 397 -39.59 -26.68 6.38
N GLN A 398 -38.55 -27.42 6.14
CA GLN A 398 -38.43 -28.40 5.05
C GLN A 398 -38.41 -29.82 5.58
#